data_3594b561a1f83177225d099c64c0b0f9
#
_entry.id   3594b561a1f83177225d099c64c0b0f9
#
_cell.length_a   1.000
_cell.length_b   1.000
_cell.length_c   1.000
_cell.angle_alpha   90.00
_cell.angle_beta   90.00
_cell.angle_gamma   90.00
#
_symmetry.space_group_name_H-M   'P 1'
#
loop_
_entity.id
_entity.type
_entity.pdbx_description
1 polymer ?
#
loop_
_entity_poly.entity_id
_entity_poly.type
_entity_poly.pdbx_seq_one_letter_code
_entity_poly.pdbx_strand_id
1 'polypeptide(L)'
;IRFENSEANIDLSNNLCVALSNKLPKSRMQRDLSDSSSQRNLGLCFGYSLQAISETTGGLAKCVVNKEKLAKDLNEKWEVLAEPIQTMLRKYGVPDAYDTLKALTRGKNISQEDIQAFARSLEQLSDEDRQTLLDMTPASYIGFASKLCDIDL
;
A
#
# COMPACT_ATOMS: atom_id res chain seq x y z
N ILE A 1 -12.22 -2.57 18.72
CA ILE A 1 -11.61 -2.02 19.95
C ILE A 1 -10.11 -2.33 20.08
N ARG A 2 -9.62 -3.51 19.63
CA ARG A 2 -8.19 -3.85 19.74
C ARG A 2 -7.30 -2.94 18.91
N PHE A 3 -7.69 -2.60 17.70
CA PHE A 3 -6.93 -1.69 16.86
C PHE A 3 -6.94 -0.25 17.39
N GLU A 4 -8.05 0.20 17.96
CA GLU A 4 -8.17 1.49 18.63
C GLU A 4 -7.28 1.56 19.88
N ASN A 5 -7.23 0.49 20.68
CA ASN A 5 -6.31 0.40 21.82
C ASN A 5 -4.84 0.39 21.35
N SER A 6 -4.55 -0.29 20.24
CA SER A 6 -3.20 -0.29 19.66
C SER A 6 -2.79 1.11 19.21
N GLU A 7 -3.65 1.81 18.46
CA GLU A 7 -3.43 3.19 18.01
C GLU A 7 -3.12 4.12 19.19
N ALA A 8 -3.98 4.13 20.21
CA ALA A 8 -3.80 4.99 21.38
C ALA A 8 -2.48 4.70 22.12
N ASN A 9 -2.11 3.43 22.31
CA ASN A 9 -0.89 3.07 23.01
C ASN A 9 0.37 3.38 22.18
N ILE A 10 0.34 3.20 20.84
CA ILE A 10 1.51 3.55 20.02
C ILE A 10 1.73 5.06 19.96
N ASP A 11 0.66 5.85 19.93
CA ASP A 11 0.76 7.31 19.98
C ASP A 11 1.38 7.79 21.29
N LEU A 12 0.98 7.21 22.43
CA LEU A 12 1.60 7.52 23.72
C LEU A 12 3.09 7.14 23.73
N SER A 13 3.45 5.97 23.20
CA SER A 13 4.85 5.54 23.09
C SER A 13 5.66 6.52 22.25
N ASN A 14 5.17 6.87 21.05
CA ASN A 14 5.85 7.76 20.14
C ASN A 14 6.08 9.16 20.77
N ASN A 15 5.08 9.73 21.42
CA ASN A 15 5.20 11.03 22.07
C ASN A 15 6.21 11.00 23.23
N LEU A 16 6.24 9.94 24.01
CA LEU A 16 7.26 9.76 25.05
C LEU A 16 8.67 9.62 24.47
N CYS A 17 8.84 8.84 23.40
CA CYS A 17 10.11 8.71 22.69
C CYS A 17 10.60 10.06 22.16
N VAL A 18 9.74 10.85 21.55
CA VAL A 18 10.06 12.21 21.07
C VAL A 18 10.45 13.12 22.23
N ALA A 19 9.70 13.10 23.33
CA ALA A 19 10.02 13.90 24.51
C ALA A 19 11.39 13.53 25.09
N LEU A 20 11.69 12.23 25.21
CA LEU A 20 12.97 11.74 25.72
C LEU A 20 14.14 12.04 24.77
N SER A 21 13.95 11.87 23.46
CA SER A 21 14.97 12.19 22.45
C SER A 21 15.33 13.68 22.42
N ASN A 22 14.38 14.54 22.71
CA ASN A 22 14.60 15.99 22.82
C ASN A 22 15.22 16.40 24.16
N LYS A 23 14.94 15.66 25.21
CA LYS A 23 15.40 16.00 26.57
C LYS A 23 16.79 15.48 26.88
N LEU A 24 17.05 14.20 26.61
CA LEU A 24 18.27 13.51 27.08
C LEU A 24 19.58 14.02 26.48
N PRO A 25 19.64 14.50 25.21
CA PRO A 25 20.88 15.07 24.65
C PRO A 25 21.28 16.43 25.26
N LYS A 26 20.35 17.10 25.94
CA LYS A 26 20.62 18.42 26.51
C LYS A 26 21.38 18.27 27.85
N SER A 27 22.51 18.96 27.93
CA SER A 27 23.32 19.00 29.16
C SER A 27 23.38 20.41 29.72
N ARG A 28 23.66 20.52 31.03
CA ARG A 28 23.87 21.78 31.75
C ARG A 28 25.21 21.70 32.46
N MET A 29 26.14 22.57 32.07
CA MET A 29 27.49 22.66 32.65
C MET A 29 28.10 21.30 33.10
N GLN A 30 27.92 20.92 34.34
CA GLN A 30 28.48 19.67 34.90
C GLN A 30 27.51 18.49 34.71
N ARG A 31 26.22 18.71 34.91
CA ARG A 31 25.19 17.68 34.85
C ARG A 31 23.78 18.29 34.82
N ASP A 32 22.89 17.73 34.00
CA ASP A 32 21.44 17.97 34.10
C ASP A 32 20.82 16.90 35.01
N LEU A 33 20.49 17.30 36.25
CA LEU A 33 19.88 16.38 37.22
C LEU A 33 18.44 15.98 36.85
N SER A 34 17.79 16.69 35.92
CA SER A 34 16.45 16.34 35.46
C SER A 34 16.41 15.18 34.45
N ASP A 35 17.59 14.78 33.93
CA ASP A 35 17.69 13.66 32.98
C ASP A 35 17.33 12.33 33.67
N SER A 36 17.76 12.12 34.91
CA SER A 36 17.45 10.89 35.64
C SER A 36 15.95 10.70 35.89
N SER A 37 15.20 11.78 36.10
CA SER A 37 13.75 11.71 36.20
C SER A 37 13.10 11.36 34.87
N SER A 38 13.62 11.91 33.76
CA SER A 38 13.14 11.58 32.40
C SER A 38 13.44 10.12 32.04
N GLN A 39 14.65 9.61 32.34
CA GLN A 39 15.06 8.24 32.03
C GLN A 39 14.18 7.18 32.71
N ARG A 40 13.60 7.47 33.87
CA ARG A 40 12.68 6.55 34.57
C ARG A 40 11.42 6.24 33.75
N ASN A 41 11.12 7.06 32.74
CA ASN A 41 9.96 6.88 31.87
C ASN A 41 10.29 6.06 30.59
N LEU A 42 11.54 5.64 30.38
CA LEU A 42 11.90 4.78 29.24
C LEU A 42 11.08 3.49 29.21
N GLY A 43 10.84 2.87 30.36
CA GLY A 43 10.04 1.67 30.47
C GLY A 43 8.59 1.83 30.01
N LEU A 44 8.03 3.04 30.13
CA LEU A 44 6.67 3.32 29.65
C LEU A 44 6.61 3.29 28.12
N CYS A 45 7.64 3.78 27.39
CA CYS A 45 7.70 3.71 25.94
C CYS A 45 7.61 2.26 25.47
N PHE A 46 8.40 1.38 26.05
CA PHE A 46 8.40 -0.05 25.72
C PHE A 46 7.09 -0.73 26.14
N GLY A 47 6.56 -0.39 27.32
CA GLY A 47 5.29 -0.93 27.82
C GLY A 47 4.13 -0.61 26.86
N TYR A 48 3.98 0.64 26.44
CA TYR A 48 2.97 1.05 25.50
C TYR A 48 3.17 0.44 24.11
N SER A 49 4.42 0.37 23.61
CA SER A 49 4.73 -0.30 22.35
C SER A 49 4.35 -1.79 22.39
N LEU A 50 4.72 -2.48 23.44
CA LEU A 50 4.40 -3.90 23.62
C LEU A 50 2.88 -4.12 23.68
N GLN A 51 2.16 -3.28 24.41
CA GLN A 51 0.70 -3.34 24.46
C GLN A 51 0.08 -3.10 23.09
N ALA A 52 0.54 -2.09 22.33
CA ALA A 52 0.08 -1.80 20.99
C ALA A 52 0.26 -3.00 20.06
N ILE A 53 1.46 -3.60 20.05
CA ILE A 53 1.78 -4.78 19.21
C ILE A 53 0.91 -5.98 19.62
N SER A 54 0.74 -6.21 20.91
CA SER A 54 -0.10 -7.30 21.43
C SER A 54 -1.56 -7.14 21.02
N GLU A 55 -2.10 -5.93 21.10
CA GLU A 55 -3.48 -5.65 20.68
C GLU A 55 -3.65 -5.77 19.17
N THR A 56 -2.69 -5.30 18.37
CA THR A 56 -2.69 -5.48 16.91
C THR A 56 -2.68 -6.97 16.55
N THR A 57 -1.77 -7.73 17.15
CA THR A 57 -1.65 -9.18 16.89
C THR A 57 -2.93 -9.91 17.27
N GLY A 58 -3.49 -9.60 18.44
CA GLY A 58 -4.74 -10.20 18.89
C GLY A 58 -5.96 -9.76 18.05
N GLY A 59 -5.90 -8.58 17.43
CA GLY A 59 -6.90 -8.10 16.48
C GLY A 59 -6.82 -8.88 15.15
N LEU A 60 -5.63 -8.98 14.57
CA LEU A 60 -5.38 -9.70 13.34
C LEU A 60 -5.75 -11.19 13.43
N ALA A 61 -5.48 -11.83 14.59
CA ALA A 61 -5.85 -13.22 14.81
C ALA A 61 -7.37 -13.49 14.74
N LYS A 62 -8.19 -12.45 14.83
CA LYS A 62 -9.66 -12.55 14.70
C LYS A 62 -10.15 -12.20 13.30
N CYS A 63 -9.27 -11.71 12.42
CA CYS A 63 -9.64 -11.37 11.05
C CYS A 63 -9.60 -12.60 10.15
N VAL A 64 -10.63 -12.74 9.35
CA VAL A 64 -10.71 -13.77 8.31
C VAL A 64 -10.87 -13.09 6.97
N VAL A 65 -9.99 -13.44 6.03
CA VAL A 65 -10.04 -12.89 4.68
C VAL A 65 -11.18 -13.52 3.89
N ASN A 66 -12.11 -12.73 3.41
CA ASN A 66 -13.15 -13.18 2.49
C ASN A 66 -12.60 -13.15 1.05
N LYS A 67 -11.97 -14.27 0.65
CA LYS A 67 -11.32 -14.40 -0.67
C LYS A 67 -12.30 -14.25 -1.82
N GLU A 68 -13.52 -14.77 -1.68
CA GLU A 68 -14.56 -14.70 -2.71
C GLU A 68 -15.00 -13.25 -2.95
N LYS A 69 -15.22 -12.50 -1.86
CA LYS A 69 -15.58 -11.09 -1.95
C LYS A 69 -14.47 -10.26 -2.60
N LEU A 70 -13.21 -10.49 -2.20
CA LEU A 70 -12.06 -9.79 -2.79
C LEU A 70 -11.93 -10.09 -4.29
N ALA A 71 -12.04 -11.35 -4.69
CA ALA A 71 -11.97 -11.74 -6.09
C ALA A 71 -13.10 -11.11 -6.91
N LYS A 72 -14.32 -11.11 -6.38
CA LYS A 72 -15.47 -10.48 -7.03
C LYS A 72 -15.25 -8.99 -7.21
N ASP A 73 -14.88 -8.28 -6.14
CA ASP A 73 -14.68 -6.83 -6.18
C ASP A 73 -13.57 -6.43 -7.15
N LEU A 74 -12.49 -7.21 -7.20
CA LEU A 74 -11.39 -6.98 -8.14
C LEU A 74 -11.81 -7.23 -9.59
N ASN A 75 -12.55 -8.32 -9.86
CA ASN A 75 -13.00 -8.66 -11.21
C ASN A 75 -14.02 -7.68 -11.78
N GLU A 76 -14.65 -6.86 -10.94
CA GLU A 76 -15.54 -5.77 -11.36
C GLU A 76 -14.78 -4.47 -11.69
N LYS A 77 -13.45 -4.43 -11.51
CA LYS A 77 -12.61 -3.21 -11.60
C LYS A 77 -11.61 -3.26 -12.76
N TRP A 78 -12.12 -3.33 -13.97
CA TRP A 78 -11.29 -3.37 -15.19
C TRP A 78 -10.51 -2.08 -15.45
N GLU A 79 -10.93 -0.97 -14.86
CA GLU A 79 -10.22 0.30 -14.95
C GLU A 79 -8.79 0.26 -14.37
N VAL A 80 -8.46 -0.71 -13.50
CA VAL A 80 -7.09 -0.89 -12.98
C VAL A 80 -6.09 -1.24 -14.08
N LEU A 81 -6.56 -1.76 -15.21
CA LEU A 81 -5.73 -2.09 -16.36
C LEU A 81 -5.37 -0.87 -17.23
N ALA A 82 -5.91 0.30 -16.93
CA ALA A 82 -5.55 1.52 -17.67
C ALA A 82 -4.05 1.85 -17.54
N GLU A 83 -3.45 1.57 -16.38
CA GLU A 83 -2.03 1.83 -16.13
C GLU A 83 -1.11 0.98 -17.02
N PRO A 84 -1.19 -0.37 -17.04
CA PRO A 84 -0.35 -1.19 -17.92
C PRO A 84 -0.59 -0.91 -19.41
N ILE A 85 -1.82 -0.62 -19.82
CA ILE A 85 -2.12 -0.23 -21.20
C ILE A 85 -1.41 1.08 -21.54
N GLN A 86 -1.48 2.08 -20.68
CA GLN A 86 -0.77 3.35 -20.87
C GLN A 86 0.75 3.14 -20.98
N THR A 87 1.31 2.29 -20.13
CA THR A 87 2.74 1.95 -20.15
C THR A 87 3.11 1.29 -21.48
N MET A 88 2.27 0.39 -21.99
CA MET A 88 2.47 -0.25 -23.28
C MET A 88 2.40 0.76 -24.43
N LEU A 89 1.42 1.65 -24.44
CA LEU A 89 1.32 2.72 -25.44
C LEU A 89 2.56 3.61 -25.47
N ARG A 90 3.09 3.95 -24.29
CA ARG A 90 4.34 4.73 -24.18
C ARG A 90 5.56 3.97 -24.71
N LYS A 91 5.66 2.66 -24.50
CA LYS A 91 6.69 1.80 -25.09
C LYS A 91 6.74 1.94 -26.61
N TYR A 92 5.59 2.06 -27.25
CA TYR A 92 5.45 2.21 -28.70
C TYR A 92 5.43 3.67 -29.19
N GLY A 93 5.68 4.64 -28.30
CA GLY A 93 5.75 6.06 -28.64
C GLY A 93 4.43 6.65 -29.11
N VAL A 94 3.30 6.06 -28.69
CA VAL A 94 1.96 6.58 -29.04
C VAL A 94 1.78 7.94 -28.38
N PRO A 95 1.55 9.02 -29.16
CA PRO A 95 1.30 10.34 -28.60
C PRO A 95 0.00 10.33 -27.80
N ASP A 96 -0.07 11.16 -26.77
CA ASP A 96 -1.29 11.37 -25.97
C ASP A 96 -1.92 10.08 -25.38
N ALA A 97 -1.07 9.08 -25.07
CA ALA A 97 -1.48 7.81 -24.51
C ALA A 97 -2.39 7.97 -23.26
N TYR A 98 -2.14 9.00 -22.46
CA TYR A 98 -2.97 9.33 -21.30
C TYR A 98 -4.37 9.81 -21.71
N ASP A 99 -4.47 10.76 -22.63
CA ASP A 99 -5.76 11.33 -23.03
C ASP A 99 -6.61 10.31 -23.80
N THR A 100 -5.98 9.45 -24.58
CA THR A 100 -6.63 8.32 -25.26
C THR A 100 -7.30 7.38 -24.25
N LEU A 101 -6.59 6.98 -23.20
CA LEU A 101 -7.15 6.13 -22.15
C LEU A 101 -8.17 6.84 -21.28
N LYS A 102 -7.94 8.11 -20.98
CA LYS A 102 -8.88 8.94 -20.23
C LYS A 102 -10.23 9.06 -20.94
N ALA A 103 -10.23 9.17 -22.27
CA ALA A 103 -11.46 9.19 -23.07
C ALA A 103 -12.21 7.84 -22.97
N LEU A 104 -11.48 6.73 -22.87
CA LEU A 104 -12.06 5.40 -22.70
C LEU A 104 -12.65 5.21 -21.29
N THR A 105 -11.95 5.70 -20.26
CA THR A 105 -12.20 5.34 -18.84
C THR A 105 -13.09 6.33 -18.10
N ARG A 106 -13.07 7.62 -18.49
CA ARG A 106 -13.69 8.69 -17.71
C ARG A 106 -15.21 8.61 -17.66
N GLY A 107 -15.75 8.42 -16.44
CA GLY A 107 -17.21 8.43 -16.18
C GLY A 107 -17.94 7.18 -16.66
N LYS A 108 -17.22 6.10 -16.96
CA LYS A 108 -17.80 4.81 -17.38
C LYS A 108 -17.26 3.69 -16.49
N ASN A 109 -18.10 2.70 -16.22
CA ASN A 109 -17.64 1.40 -15.76
C ASN A 109 -17.09 0.65 -16.98
N ILE A 110 -15.81 0.32 -16.96
CA ILE A 110 -15.13 -0.36 -18.04
C ILE A 110 -15.33 -1.84 -17.89
N SER A 111 -15.72 -2.50 -18.97
CA SER A 111 -15.84 -3.94 -19.04
C SER A 111 -14.59 -4.60 -19.64
N GLN A 112 -14.53 -5.92 -19.54
CA GLN A 112 -13.51 -6.73 -20.23
C GLN A 112 -13.55 -6.49 -21.73
N GLU A 113 -14.75 -6.46 -22.30
CA GLU A 113 -14.97 -6.28 -23.72
C GLU A 113 -14.44 -4.94 -24.22
N ASP A 114 -14.60 -3.87 -23.41
CA ASP A 114 -14.08 -2.53 -23.74
C ASP A 114 -12.56 -2.52 -23.82
N ILE A 115 -11.90 -3.13 -22.83
CA ILE A 115 -10.43 -3.26 -22.78
C ILE A 115 -9.93 -4.11 -23.96
N GLN A 116 -10.56 -5.23 -24.24
CA GLN A 116 -10.18 -6.11 -25.34
C GLN A 116 -10.43 -5.46 -26.71
N ALA A 117 -11.55 -4.76 -26.89
CA ALA A 117 -11.82 -4.02 -28.10
C ALA A 117 -10.77 -2.93 -28.34
N PHE A 118 -10.42 -2.20 -27.27
CA PHE A 118 -9.37 -1.19 -27.33
C PHE A 118 -8.01 -1.82 -27.69
N ALA A 119 -7.61 -2.91 -27.03
CA ALA A 119 -6.34 -3.60 -27.30
C ALA A 119 -6.25 -4.09 -28.76
N ARG A 120 -7.36 -4.58 -29.34
CA ARG A 120 -7.43 -4.98 -30.75
C ARG A 120 -7.30 -3.81 -31.73
N SER A 121 -7.73 -2.61 -31.35
CA SER A 121 -7.64 -1.41 -32.18
C SER A 121 -6.23 -0.79 -32.23
N LEU A 122 -5.31 -1.26 -31.41
CA LEU A 122 -3.94 -0.74 -31.34
C LEU A 122 -3.04 -1.41 -32.39
N GLU A 123 -3.06 -0.85 -33.61
CA GLU A 123 -2.29 -1.39 -34.76
C GLU A 123 -0.76 -1.28 -34.56
N GLN A 124 -0.31 -0.35 -33.72
CA GLN A 124 1.11 -0.06 -33.48
C GLN A 124 1.81 -1.14 -32.64
N LEU A 125 1.06 -1.95 -31.92
CA LEU A 125 1.61 -2.99 -31.04
C LEU A 125 2.03 -4.23 -31.86
N SER A 126 3.11 -4.88 -31.38
CA SER A 126 3.42 -6.24 -31.86
C SER A 126 2.30 -7.22 -31.49
N ASP A 127 2.19 -8.32 -32.22
CA ASP A 127 1.19 -9.35 -31.92
C ASP A 127 1.37 -9.94 -30.52
N GLU A 128 2.61 -10.09 -30.03
CA GLU A 128 2.94 -10.58 -28.71
C GLU A 128 2.45 -9.62 -27.60
N ASP A 129 2.76 -8.32 -27.73
CA ASP A 129 2.33 -7.31 -26.73
C ASP A 129 0.82 -7.09 -26.78
N ARG A 130 0.21 -7.17 -27.97
CA ARG A 130 -1.26 -7.13 -28.12
C ARG A 130 -1.91 -8.32 -27.42
N GLN A 131 -1.37 -9.53 -27.62
CA GLN A 131 -1.89 -10.72 -26.94
C GLN A 131 -1.73 -10.62 -25.43
N THR A 132 -0.60 -10.08 -24.95
CA THR A 132 -0.39 -9.80 -23.51
C THR A 132 -1.49 -8.92 -22.92
N LEU A 133 -1.90 -7.85 -23.64
CA LEU A 133 -3.01 -6.99 -23.20
C LEU A 133 -4.36 -7.69 -23.23
N LEU A 134 -4.60 -8.56 -24.24
CA LEU A 134 -5.86 -9.31 -24.36
C LEU A 134 -6.03 -10.35 -23.26
N ASP A 135 -4.94 -10.95 -22.79
CA ASP A 135 -4.92 -11.98 -21.74
C ASP A 135 -4.88 -11.39 -20.34
N MET A 136 -4.58 -10.09 -20.24
CA MET A 136 -4.46 -9.40 -18.96
C MET A 136 -5.82 -9.24 -18.28
N THR A 137 -5.87 -9.56 -17.00
CA THR A 137 -7.04 -9.37 -16.15
C THR A 137 -6.66 -8.57 -14.89
N PRO A 138 -7.63 -7.94 -14.20
CA PRO A 138 -7.32 -7.31 -12.92
C PRO A 138 -6.63 -8.24 -11.92
N ALA A 139 -7.00 -9.53 -11.92
CA ALA A 139 -6.42 -10.54 -11.04
C ALA A 139 -5.01 -10.98 -11.46
N SER A 140 -4.66 -10.91 -12.76
CA SER A 140 -3.32 -11.30 -13.25
C SER A 140 -2.31 -10.16 -13.18
N TYR A 141 -2.76 -8.90 -13.08
CA TYR A 141 -1.89 -7.73 -13.01
C TYR A 141 -1.40 -7.49 -11.58
N ILE A 142 -0.49 -8.31 -11.10
CA ILE A 142 0.05 -8.28 -9.73
C ILE A 142 1.51 -7.80 -9.65
N GLY A 143 2.18 -7.57 -10.79
CA GLY A 143 3.58 -7.15 -10.82
C GLY A 143 4.49 -8.12 -10.05
N PHE A 144 5.29 -7.57 -9.16
CA PHE A 144 6.21 -8.34 -8.30
C PHE A 144 5.63 -8.68 -6.92
N ALA A 145 4.34 -8.47 -6.66
CA ALA A 145 3.75 -8.63 -5.34
C ALA A 145 4.05 -10.00 -4.70
N SER A 146 3.86 -11.10 -5.45
CA SER A 146 4.18 -12.44 -4.94
C SER A 146 5.65 -12.60 -4.57
N LYS A 147 6.56 -12.11 -5.43
CA LYS A 147 8.01 -12.20 -5.17
C LYS A 147 8.44 -11.37 -3.96
N LEU A 148 7.80 -10.21 -3.76
CA LEU A 148 8.09 -9.35 -2.62
C LEU A 148 7.59 -9.93 -1.29
N CYS A 149 6.54 -10.75 -1.31
CA CYS A 149 6.07 -11.47 -0.12
C CYS A 149 7.01 -12.62 0.30
N ASP A 150 7.80 -13.16 -0.62
CA ASP A 150 8.72 -14.28 -0.38
C ASP A 150 10.14 -13.81 0.03
N ILE A 151 10.35 -12.50 0.18
CA ILE A 151 11.63 -11.97 0.65
C ILE A 151 11.68 -12.11 2.18
N ASP A 152 12.57 -12.98 2.65
CA ASP A 152 12.93 -13.04 4.07
C ASP A 152 13.64 -11.73 4.46
N LEU A 153 13.02 -10.97 5.36
CA LEU A 153 13.55 -9.70 5.90
C LEU A 153 14.47 -9.95 7.10
#